data_d227b4ae3702576690f91516a61feea7
#
_entry.id   d227b4ae3702576690f91516a61feea7
#
_cell.length_a   1.000
_cell.length_b   1.000
_cell.length_c   1.000
_cell.angle_alpha   90.00
_cell.angle_beta   90.00
_cell.angle_gamma   90.00
#
_symmetry.space_group_name_H-M   'P 1'
#
loop_
_entity.id
_entity.type
_entity.pdbx_description
1 polymer ?
#
loop_
_entity_poly.entity_id
_entity_poly.type
_entity_poly.pdbx_seq_one_letter_code
_entity_poly.pdbx_strand_id
1 'polypeptide(L)'
;MRIDIDTCEEILITITRNKTRSLLTAFGVFWGIFMLVALIGGGQGMQNAMQVQFEGFATNSGFAWPQKTGEAYKGFRKGRWWSLNIDDIERIRKNVDGIELITPSIARWGSKSVYEDKKFDCIVKGLHPEYENIEAQDISLGRFINDVDIREARKVCVIG
;
A
#
# COMPACT_ATOMS: atom_id res chain seq x y z
N MET A 1 -21.46 21.15 -40.37
CA MET A 1 -20.22 21.70 -40.90
C MET A 1 -19.82 20.83 -42.08
N ARG A 2 -20.07 21.28 -43.33
CA ARG A 2 -19.64 20.56 -44.54
C ARG A 2 -18.17 20.92 -44.74
N ILE A 3 -17.31 19.95 -44.68
CA ILE A 3 -15.90 20.12 -45.04
C ILE A 3 -15.89 20.07 -46.55
N ASP A 4 -15.69 21.22 -47.18
CA ASP A 4 -15.61 21.31 -48.64
C ASP A 4 -14.27 20.71 -49.09
N ILE A 5 -14.30 19.94 -50.16
CA ILE A 5 -13.14 19.28 -50.78
C ILE A 5 -12.02 20.29 -51.06
N ASP A 6 -12.41 21.49 -51.49
CA ASP A 6 -11.48 22.60 -51.80
C ASP A 6 -10.68 23.04 -50.53
N THR A 7 -11.32 23.05 -49.38
CA THR A 7 -10.64 23.37 -48.08
C THR A 7 -9.59 22.32 -47.70
N CYS A 8 -9.86 21.03 -47.95
CA CYS A 8 -8.90 19.96 -47.74
C CYS A 8 -7.69 20.05 -48.66
N GLU A 9 -7.92 20.41 -49.92
CA GLU A 9 -6.86 20.59 -50.93
C GLU A 9 -5.93 21.77 -50.56
N GLU A 10 -6.52 22.91 -50.15
CA GLU A 10 -5.78 24.09 -49.69
C GLU A 10 -4.91 23.78 -48.44
N ILE A 11 -5.45 23.02 -47.48
CA ILE A 11 -4.70 22.56 -46.29
C ILE A 11 -3.53 21.66 -46.69
N LEU A 12 -3.74 20.71 -47.58
CA LEU A 12 -2.69 19.81 -48.07
C LEU A 12 -1.59 20.58 -48.80
N ILE A 13 -1.90 21.55 -49.63
CA ILE A 13 -0.93 22.40 -50.34
C ILE A 13 -0.13 23.21 -49.31
N THR A 14 -0.78 23.75 -48.30
CA THR A 14 -0.11 24.54 -47.24
C THR A 14 0.86 23.71 -46.43
N ILE A 15 0.47 22.48 -46.06
CA ILE A 15 1.31 21.51 -45.31
C ILE A 15 2.55 21.09 -46.13
N THR A 16 2.36 20.86 -47.42
CA THR A 16 3.46 20.40 -48.29
C THR A 16 4.43 21.50 -48.69
N ARG A 17 3.99 22.77 -48.68
CA ARG A 17 4.80 23.94 -49.06
C ARG A 17 5.90 24.23 -48.02
N ASN A 18 5.64 23.98 -46.73
CA ASN A 18 6.59 24.21 -45.64
C ASN A 18 6.79 22.94 -44.77
N LYS A 19 7.37 21.92 -45.36
CA LYS A 19 7.55 20.57 -44.76
C LYS A 19 8.15 20.58 -43.35
N THR A 20 9.19 21.39 -43.16
CA THR A 20 9.88 21.46 -41.87
C THR A 20 8.98 22.02 -40.74
N ARG A 21 8.23 23.08 -41.04
CA ARG A 21 7.31 23.69 -40.06
C ARG A 21 6.17 22.73 -39.71
N SER A 22 5.58 22.12 -40.75
CA SER A 22 4.47 21.17 -40.59
C SER A 22 4.92 19.93 -39.80
N LEU A 23 6.12 19.40 -40.05
CA LEU A 23 6.66 18.27 -39.35
C LEU A 23 6.94 18.60 -37.88
N LEU A 24 7.48 19.80 -37.61
CA LEU A 24 7.78 20.22 -36.24
C LEU A 24 6.50 20.39 -35.41
N THR A 25 5.47 20.98 -36.01
CA THR A 25 4.15 21.16 -35.39
C THR A 25 3.48 19.82 -35.13
N ALA A 26 3.47 18.92 -36.12
CA ALA A 26 2.91 17.59 -35.99
C ALA A 26 3.66 16.76 -34.92
N PHE A 27 4.99 16.86 -34.85
CA PHE A 27 5.79 16.22 -33.83
C PHE A 27 5.46 16.76 -32.43
N GLY A 28 5.31 18.08 -32.28
CA GLY A 28 4.92 18.67 -30.98
C GLY A 28 3.56 18.19 -30.48
N VAL A 29 2.56 18.14 -31.38
CA VAL A 29 1.22 17.62 -31.04
C VAL A 29 1.27 16.13 -30.73
N PHE A 30 1.95 15.35 -31.57
CA PHE A 30 2.15 13.91 -31.31
C PHE A 30 2.82 13.66 -29.95
N TRP A 31 3.92 14.38 -29.67
CA TRP A 31 4.66 14.23 -28.41
C TRP A 31 3.81 14.62 -27.20
N GLY A 32 3.01 15.69 -27.31
CA GLY A 32 2.10 16.10 -26.24
C GLY A 32 1.06 15.04 -25.92
N ILE A 33 0.41 14.48 -26.97
CA ILE A 33 -0.58 13.42 -26.80
C ILE A 33 0.07 12.13 -26.27
N PHE A 34 1.24 11.77 -26.80
CA PHE A 34 1.99 10.61 -26.35
C PHE A 34 2.32 10.68 -24.86
N MET A 35 2.87 11.82 -24.41
CA MET A 35 3.17 12.02 -23.00
C MET A 35 1.94 11.97 -22.10
N LEU A 36 0.82 12.55 -22.55
CA LEU A 36 -0.43 12.51 -21.80
C LEU A 36 -0.94 11.08 -21.63
N VAL A 37 -0.95 10.30 -22.71
CA VAL A 37 -1.37 8.88 -22.65
C VAL A 37 -0.41 8.05 -21.80
N ALA A 38 0.90 8.28 -21.92
CA ALA A 38 1.90 7.59 -21.13
C ALA A 38 1.76 7.89 -19.64
N LEU A 39 1.48 9.15 -19.25
CA LEU A 39 1.25 9.54 -17.86
C LEU A 39 -0.03 8.91 -17.30
N ILE A 40 -1.12 8.94 -18.04
CA ILE A 40 -2.39 8.32 -17.60
C ILE A 40 -2.22 6.81 -17.47
N GLY A 41 -1.66 6.16 -18.49
CA GLY A 41 -1.44 4.70 -18.46
C GLY A 41 -0.46 4.26 -17.36
N GLY A 42 0.62 5.00 -17.17
CA GLY A 42 1.57 4.76 -16.09
C GLY A 42 0.96 4.95 -14.70
N GLY A 43 0.14 6.00 -14.53
CA GLY A 43 -0.58 6.26 -13.28
C GLY A 43 -1.57 5.14 -12.94
N GLN A 44 -2.35 4.69 -13.93
CA GLN A 44 -3.28 3.57 -13.74
C GLN A 44 -2.54 2.25 -13.45
N GLY A 45 -1.45 1.99 -14.17
CA GLY A 45 -0.62 0.82 -13.92
C GLY A 45 -0.05 0.79 -12.49
N MET A 46 0.43 1.93 -12.01
CA MET A 46 0.90 2.06 -10.63
C MET A 46 -0.23 1.87 -9.61
N GLN A 47 -1.39 2.44 -9.85
CA GLN A 47 -2.57 2.28 -8.99
C GLN A 47 -3.01 0.81 -8.91
N ASN A 48 -3.08 0.11 -10.03
CA ASN A 48 -3.42 -1.30 -10.07
C ASN A 48 -2.37 -2.16 -9.34
N ALA A 49 -1.09 -1.88 -9.52
CA ALA A 49 -0.02 -2.58 -8.81
C ALA A 49 -0.13 -2.39 -7.29
N MET A 50 -0.46 -1.17 -6.83
CA MET A 50 -0.71 -0.90 -5.41
C MET A 50 -1.94 -1.65 -4.91
N GLN A 51 -3.05 -1.69 -5.67
CA GLN A 51 -4.25 -2.43 -5.27
C GLN A 51 -3.96 -3.91 -5.05
N VAL A 52 -3.25 -4.55 -5.97
CA VAL A 52 -2.86 -5.96 -5.83
C VAL A 52 -1.99 -6.18 -4.59
N GLN A 53 -1.10 -5.24 -4.26
CA GLN A 53 -0.24 -5.35 -3.08
C GLN A 53 -1.03 -5.20 -1.76
N PHE A 54 -2.14 -4.48 -1.78
CA PHE A 54 -3.05 -4.32 -0.64
C PHE A 54 -4.30 -5.22 -0.72
N GLU A 55 -4.34 -6.14 -1.67
CA GLU A 55 -5.38 -7.15 -1.76
C GLU A 55 -5.33 -8.04 -0.53
N GLY A 56 -6.45 -8.16 0.17
CA GLY A 56 -6.52 -8.87 1.45
C GLY A 56 -6.50 -7.97 2.70
N PHE A 57 -6.05 -6.71 2.59
CA PHE A 57 -6.22 -5.77 3.70
C PHE A 57 -7.62 -5.19 3.75
N ALA A 58 -8.21 -5.12 4.93
CA ALA A 58 -9.46 -4.41 5.13
C ALA A 58 -9.27 -2.93 4.77
N THR A 59 -10.08 -2.42 3.82
CA THR A 59 -9.94 -1.07 3.26
C THR A 59 -10.13 0.06 4.26
N ASN A 60 -10.77 -0.22 5.39
CA ASN A 60 -11.01 0.70 6.50
C ASN A 60 -10.14 0.40 7.72
N SER A 61 -9.02 -0.27 7.54
CA SER A 61 -8.07 -0.60 8.61
C SER A 61 -6.91 0.40 8.68
N GLY A 62 -6.31 0.49 9.86
CA GLY A 62 -5.14 1.34 10.10
C GLY A 62 -4.20 0.73 11.14
N PHE A 63 -2.95 1.14 11.09
CA PHE A 63 -1.94 0.72 12.04
C PHE A 63 -1.52 1.90 12.91
N ALA A 64 -1.41 1.67 14.21
CA ALA A 64 -0.88 2.64 15.15
C ALA A 64 0.48 2.18 15.69
N TRP A 65 1.47 3.02 15.51
CA TRP A 65 2.82 2.79 16.04
C TRP A 65 3.20 3.86 17.05
N PRO A 66 3.84 3.47 18.17
CA PRO A 66 4.38 4.45 19.09
C PRO A 66 5.50 5.25 18.44
N GLN A 67 5.48 6.56 18.65
CA GLN A 67 6.50 7.49 18.19
C GLN A 67 7.01 8.30 19.37
N LYS A 68 8.01 9.15 19.12
CA LYS A 68 8.46 10.11 20.12
C LYS A 68 7.36 11.12 20.43
N THR A 69 7.18 11.44 21.72
CA THR A 69 6.20 12.45 22.14
C THR A 69 6.52 13.81 21.54
N GLY A 70 5.52 14.45 20.91
CA GLY A 70 5.65 15.79 20.32
C GLY A 70 5.64 16.92 21.34
N GLU A 71 5.00 16.69 22.50
CA GLU A 71 4.82 17.70 23.54
C GLU A 71 5.26 17.22 24.92
N ALA A 72 5.58 18.16 25.79
CA ALA A 72 5.85 17.88 27.18
C ALA A 72 4.52 17.72 27.96
N TYR A 73 4.40 16.69 28.78
CA TYR A 73 3.18 16.43 29.53
C TYR A 73 3.51 15.97 30.95
N LYS A 74 2.86 16.54 31.94
CA LYS A 74 2.97 16.17 33.38
C LYS A 74 4.42 15.97 33.87
N GLY A 75 5.33 16.92 33.54
CA GLY A 75 6.73 16.87 33.93
C GLY A 75 7.65 16.01 33.06
N PHE A 76 7.12 15.31 32.09
CA PHE A 76 7.92 14.57 31.13
C PHE A 76 8.32 15.46 29.95
N ARG A 77 9.58 15.33 29.50
CA ARG A 77 10.13 16.07 28.37
C ARG A 77 9.55 15.56 27.05
N LYS A 78 9.39 16.46 26.06
CA LYS A 78 9.13 16.09 24.68
C LYS A 78 10.26 15.21 24.10
N GLY A 79 9.97 14.41 23.11
CA GLY A 79 10.95 13.54 22.46
C GLY A 79 11.21 12.22 23.18
N ARG A 80 10.42 11.88 24.18
CA ARG A 80 10.50 10.58 24.86
C ARG A 80 9.86 9.49 24.03
N TRP A 81 10.53 8.35 23.95
CA TRP A 81 9.92 7.12 23.41
C TRP A 81 8.89 6.57 24.38
N TRP A 82 7.81 6.10 23.88
CA TRP A 82 6.79 5.37 24.61
C TRP A 82 6.40 4.10 23.82
N SER A 83 5.81 3.15 24.47
CA SER A 83 5.32 1.91 23.86
C SER A 83 3.85 1.73 24.19
N LEU A 84 3.13 1.10 23.26
CA LEU A 84 1.78 0.63 23.50
C LEU A 84 1.83 -0.67 24.30
N ASN A 85 0.93 -0.80 25.26
CA ASN A 85 0.73 -1.99 26.06
C ASN A 85 -0.64 -2.61 25.73
N ILE A 86 -0.82 -3.86 26.11
CA ILE A 86 -2.09 -4.57 25.91
C ILE A 86 -3.26 -3.84 26.60
N ASP A 87 -3.03 -3.24 27.76
CA ASP A 87 -4.03 -2.47 28.51
C ASP A 87 -4.51 -1.21 27.76
N ASP A 88 -3.71 -0.70 26.83
CA ASP A 88 -4.08 0.47 26.04
C ASP A 88 -5.18 0.15 25.00
N ILE A 89 -5.33 -1.12 24.61
CA ILE A 89 -6.41 -1.58 23.73
C ILE A 89 -7.77 -1.28 24.35
N GLU A 90 -7.96 -1.64 25.61
CA GLU A 90 -9.19 -1.36 26.35
C GLU A 90 -9.47 0.14 26.48
N ARG A 91 -8.42 0.93 26.68
CA ARG A 91 -8.53 2.39 26.77
C ARG A 91 -8.91 3.00 25.45
N ILE A 92 -8.33 2.54 24.34
CA ILE A 92 -8.63 3.01 22.99
C ILE A 92 -10.09 2.66 22.66
N ARG A 93 -10.49 1.41 22.87
CA ARG A 93 -11.87 0.94 22.62
C ARG A 93 -12.92 1.74 23.37
N LYS A 94 -12.62 2.20 24.59
CA LYS A 94 -13.55 3.00 25.39
C LYS A 94 -13.64 4.49 24.99
N ASN A 95 -12.56 5.03 24.40
CA ASN A 95 -12.46 6.46 24.15
C ASN A 95 -12.58 6.84 22.66
N VAL A 96 -12.59 5.87 21.76
CA VAL A 96 -12.68 6.09 20.32
C VAL A 96 -13.87 5.32 19.78
N ASP A 97 -14.83 6.06 19.26
CA ASP A 97 -16.02 5.49 18.64
C ASP A 97 -15.70 5.03 17.20
N GLY A 98 -16.45 4.03 16.73
CA GLY A 98 -16.36 3.54 15.35
C GLY A 98 -15.26 2.49 15.13
N ILE A 99 -14.63 2.00 16.18
CA ILE A 99 -13.69 0.87 16.08
C ILE A 99 -14.47 -0.44 16.16
N GLU A 100 -14.52 -1.17 15.06
CA GLU A 100 -15.13 -2.48 15.00
C GLU A 100 -14.21 -3.56 15.58
N LEU A 101 -12.94 -3.53 15.20
CA LEU A 101 -11.93 -4.49 15.64
C LEU A 101 -10.61 -3.77 15.96
N ILE A 102 -10.00 -4.15 17.08
CA ILE A 102 -8.67 -3.70 17.45
C ILE A 102 -7.90 -4.89 18.02
N THR A 103 -6.73 -5.16 17.46
CA THR A 103 -5.90 -6.30 17.85
C THR A 103 -4.42 -5.89 17.97
N PRO A 104 -3.70 -6.43 18.96
CA PRO A 104 -2.27 -6.15 19.09
C PRO A 104 -1.47 -6.94 18.07
N SER A 105 -0.40 -6.33 17.58
CA SER A 105 0.60 -7.01 16.78
C SER A 105 1.99 -6.61 17.23
N ILE A 106 2.94 -7.53 17.16
CA ILE A 106 4.34 -7.27 17.41
C ILE A 106 5.16 -7.77 16.23
N ALA A 107 6.10 -6.94 15.75
CA ALA A 107 6.99 -7.33 14.67
C ALA A 107 8.44 -7.29 15.14
N ARG A 108 9.17 -8.35 14.85
CA ARG A 108 10.61 -8.45 15.08
C ARG A 108 11.34 -8.55 13.75
N TRP A 109 12.08 -7.51 13.44
CA TRP A 109 12.89 -7.40 12.23
C TRP A 109 14.26 -8.07 12.43
N GLY A 110 14.86 -8.54 11.33
CA GLY A 110 16.19 -9.11 11.36
C GLY A 110 16.29 -10.48 12.06
N SER A 111 15.17 -11.19 12.15
CA SER A 111 15.16 -12.58 12.59
C SER A 111 15.67 -13.48 11.46
N LYS A 112 16.35 -14.57 11.85
CA LYS A 112 16.85 -15.55 10.87
C LYS A 112 16.09 -16.85 11.03
N SER A 113 15.50 -17.29 9.93
CA SER A 113 14.99 -18.65 9.81
C SER A 113 16.10 -19.56 9.30
N VAL A 114 16.27 -20.70 9.95
CA VAL A 114 17.29 -21.70 9.60
C VAL A 114 16.58 -23.03 9.37
N TYR A 115 16.77 -23.58 8.20
CA TYR A 115 16.32 -24.92 7.86
C TYR A 115 17.47 -25.67 7.20
N GLU A 116 17.97 -26.71 7.87
CA GLU A 116 19.21 -27.42 7.51
C GLU A 116 20.38 -26.44 7.33
N ASP A 117 20.98 -26.37 6.14
CA ASP A 117 22.10 -25.47 5.82
C ASP A 117 21.65 -24.11 5.27
N LYS A 118 20.34 -23.91 5.07
CA LYS A 118 19.79 -22.69 4.48
C LYS A 118 19.40 -21.69 5.57
N LYS A 119 19.77 -20.43 5.37
CA LYS A 119 19.45 -19.31 6.25
C LYS A 119 18.77 -18.22 5.47
N PHE A 120 17.64 -17.74 5.99
CA PHE A 120 16.87 -16.65 5.40
C PHE A 120 16.63 -15.57 6.44
N ASP A 121 16.78 -14.33 6.02
CA ASP A 121 16.36 -13.20 6.84
C ASP A 121 14.84 -13.06 6.73
N CYS A 122 14.15 -13.06 7.87
CA CYS A 122 12.70 -12.97 7.92
C CYS A 122 12.23 -11.98 8.97
N ILE A 123 11.00 -11.55 8.83
CA ILE A 123 10.28 -10.77 9.82
C ILE A 123 9.38 -11.73 10.56
N VAL A 124 9.51 -11.79 11.88
CA VAL A 124 8.60 -12.58 12.71
C VAL A 124 7.54 -11.64 13.25
N LYS A 125 6.28 -11.90 12.91
CA LYS A 125 5.12 -11.19 13.44
C LYS A 125 4.44 -12.07 14.50
N GLY A 126 4.20 -11.51 15.68
CA GLY A 126 3.30 -12.11 16.67
C GLY A 126 1.92 -11.49 16.51
N LEU A 127 0.91 -12.32 16.30
CA LEU A 127 -0.44 -11.92 15.93
C LEU A 127 -1.46 -12.64 16.81
N HIS A 128 -2.60 -12.01 17.03
CA HIS A 128 -3.80 -12.65 17.56
C HIS A 128 -4.66 -13.22 16.43
N PRO A 129 -5.53 -14.22 16.71
CA PRO A 129 -6.42 -14.82 15.70
C PRO A 129 -7.28 -13.81 14.96
N GLU A 130 -7.75 -12.79 15.64
CA GLU A 130 -8.59 -11.72 15.09
C GLU A 130 -7.90 -10.92 13.97
N TYR A 131 -6.57 -11.01 13.87
CA TYR A 131 -5.80 -10.30 12.84
C TYR A 131 -6.14 -10.78 11.42
N GLU A 132 -6.61 -12.00 11.26
CA GLU A 132 -7.09 -12.55 9.98
C GLU A 132 -8.21 -11.69 9.36
N ASN A 133 -9.03 -11.03 10.19
CA ASN A 133 -10.07 -10.12 9.71
C ASN A 133 -9.54 -8.77 9.19
N ILE A 134 -8.30 -8.42 9.55
CA ILE A 134 -7.63 -7.19 9.10
C ILE A 134 -6.79 -7.45 7.86
N GLU A 135 -6.03 -8.52 7.86
CA GLU A 135 -5.17 -8.96 6.77
C GLU A 135 -5.50 -10.41 6.47
N ALA A 136 -6.40 -10.64 5.50
CA ALA A 136 -6.73 -11.98 5.04
C ALA A 136 -5.52 -12.59 4.34
N GLN A 137 -5.01 -13.69 4.87
CA GLN A 137 -3.87 -14.40 4.30
C GLN A 137 -4.36 -15.69 3.64
N ASP A 138 -4.01 -15.88 2.38
CA ASP A 138 -4.28 -17.11 1.67
C ASP A 138 -3.39 -18.24 2.19
N ILE A 139 -3.98 -19.15 2.97
CA ILE A 139 -3.26 -20.29 3.53
C ILE A 139 -3.35 -21.46 2.55
N SER A 140 -2.24 -21.79 1.91
CA SER A 140 -2.18 -22.90 0.96
C SER A 140 -2.28 -24.27 1.65
N LEU A 141 -1.73 -24.42 2.86
CA LEU A 141 -1.72 -25.65 3.63
C LEU A 141 -1.81 -25.35 5.12
N GLY A 142 -2.66 -26.06 5.84
CA GLY A 142 -2.80 -25.91 7.28
C GLY A 142 -3.91 -24.93 7.67
N ARG A 143 -3.66 -24.13 8.69
CA ARG A 143 -4.63 -23.16 9.23
C ARG A 143 -3.93 -21.97 9.85
N PHE A 144 -4.64 -20.87 10.03
CA PHE A 144 -4.18 -19.74 10.82
C PHE A 144 -4.17 -20.05 12.32
N ILE A 145 -3.54 -19.17 13.09
CA ILE A 145 -3.50 -19.22 14.56
C ILE A 145 -4.93 -19.06 15.08
N ASN A 146 -5.30 -19.86 16.09
CA ASN A 146 -6.63 -19.79 16.69
C ASN A 146 -6.59 -19.54 18.19
N ASP A 147 -7.74 -19.29 18.81
CA ASP A 147 -7.87 -18.98 20.24
C ASP A 147 -7.35 -20.09 21.15
N VAL A 148 -7.40 -21.35 20.71
CA VAL A 148 -6.87 -22.47 21.48
C VAL A 148 -5.35 -22.39 21.56
N ASP A 149 -4.69 -22.00 20.47
CA ASP A 149 -3.25 -21.86 20.42
C ASP A 149 -2.78 -20.76 21.39
N ILE A 150 -3.55 -19.67 21.48
CA ILE A 150 -3.26 -18.56 22.41
C ILE A 150 -3.49 -19.00 23.86
N ARG A 151 -4.64 -19.63 24.16
CA ARG A 151 -4.95 -20.07 25.54
C ARG A 151 -3.98 -21.11 26.08
N GLU A 152 -3.55 -22.03 25.24
CA GLU A 152 -2.64 -23.10 25.62
C GLU A 152 -1.16 -22.72 25.40
N ALA A 153 -0.90 -21.50 24.94
CA ALA A 153 0.44 -21.01 24.61
C ALA A 153 1.20 -21.97 23.68
N ARG A 154 0.51 -22.52 22.67
CA ARG A 154 1.10 -23.45 21.70
C ARG A 154 2.14 -22.76 20.86
N LYS A 155 3.26 -23.43 20.61
CA LYS A 155 4.32 -22.92 19.71
C LYS A 155 3.97 -23.28 18.26
N VAL A 156 3.13 -22.47 17.66
CA VAL A 156 2.70 -22.62 16.27
C VAL A 156 3.19 -21.43 15.44
N CYS A 157 3.44 -21.64 14.16
CA CYS A 157 3.77 -20.57 13.22
C CYS A 157 3.16 -20.84 11.87
N VAL A 158 2.86 -19.78 11.15
CA VAL A 158 2.48 -19.76 9.75
C VAL A 158 3.66 -19.21 8.98
N ILE A 159 4.04 -19.88 7.89
CA ILE A 159 5.21 -19.53 7.07
C ILE A 159 4.68 -19.14 5.69
N GLY A 160 5.13 -17.99 5.17
CA GLY A 160 4.82 -17.48 3.84
C GLY A 160 6.07 -17.28 3.01
#